data_1e04152518746c5ef94074b2e28477ce
#
_entry.id   1e04152518746c5ef94074b2e28477ce
#
_cell.length_a   1.000
_cell.length_b   1.000
_cell.length_c   1.000
_cell.angle_alpha   90.00
_cell.angle_beta   90.00
_cell.angle_gamma   90.00
#
_symmetry.space_group_name_H-M   'P 1'
#
loop_
_entity.id
_entity.type
_entity.pdbx_description
1 polymer ?
#
loop_
_entity_poly.entity_id
_entity_poly.type
_entity_poly.pdbx_seq_one_letter_code
_entity_poly.pdbx_strand_id
1 'polypeptide(L)'
;MKEYLEEETCLKVSMKETDKYYEKLPLMYKGRYIFYDMQMVGAKWIGLKPKYDIKLVDIRVDYKLIVKTFKSNCVFLFNSVTFYKKEKMHDEGIPFVIKDKQIYLPFLAIVLSSYRETGIRPVSKISFLTQKNGIGCNI
;
A
#
# COMPACT_ATOMS: atom_id res chain seq x y z
N MET A 1 -6.28 -2.56 -8.85
CA MET A 1 -5.72 -1.93 -7.65
C MET A 1 -6.23 -0.53 -7.41
N LYS A 2 -6.20 0.30 -8.40
CA LYS A 2 -6.71 1.65 -8.26
C LYS A 2 -8.19 1.67 -7.88
N GLU A 3 -8.99 0.87 -8.54
CA GLU A 3 -10.40 0.82 -8.24
C GLU A 3 -10.68 0.35 -6.83
N TYR A 4 -9.90 -0.63 -6.37
CA TYR A 4 -10.06 -1.12 -5.01
C TYR A 4 -9.77 -0.01 -4.01
N LEU A 5 -8.69 0.74 -4.23
CA LEU A 5 -8.37 1.84 -3.34
C LEU A 5 -9.46 2.91 -3.35
N GLU A 6 -9.97 3.25 -4.51
CA GLU A 6 -11.00 4.27 -4.60
C GLU A 6 -12.31 3.83 -3.95
N GLU A 7 -12.67 2.57 -4.13
CA GLU A 7 -13.89 2.08 -3.55
C GLU A 7 -13.83 2.02 -2.03
N GLU A 8 -12.70 1.54 -1.50
CA GLU A 8 -12.61 1.35 -0.07
C GLU A 8 -12.36 2.63 0.69
N THR A 9 -11.69 3.60 0.10
CA THR A 9 -11.39 4.85 0.80
C THR A 9 -12.33 5.98 0.41
N CYS A 10 -13.08 5.81 -0.66
CA CYS A 10 -13.96 6.85 -1.22
C CYS A 10 -13.18 8.10 -1.60
N LEU A 11 -11.90 7.94 -1.92
CA LEU A 11 -11.03 9.04 -2.30
C LEU A 11 -10.49 8.81 -3.70
N LYS A 12 -10.22 9.89 -4.40
CA LYS A 12 -9.66 9.75 -5.74
C LYS A 12 -8.22 9.33 -5.65
N VAL A 13 -7.83 8.38 -6.48
CA VAL A 13 -6.48 7.86 -6.51
C VAL A 13 -5.90 8.00 -7.90
N SER A 14 -4.70 8.53 -8.00
CA SER A 14 -3.96 8.57 -9.24
C SER A 14 -2.88 7.50 -9.15
N MET A 15 -2.79 6.63 -10.14
CA MET A 15 -1.83 5.54 -10.16
C MET A 15 -1.26 5.45 -11.55
N LYS A 16 0.04 5.71 -11.68
CA LYS A 16 0.67 5.72 -12.99
C LYS A 16 1.98 4.97 -12.95
N GLU A 17 2.14 3.99 -13.80
CA GLU A 17 3.37 3.22 -13.88
C GLU A 17 4.50 4.10 -14.42
N THR A 18 5.70 3.94 -13.90
CA THR A 18 6.82 4.77 -14.30
C THR A 18 8.12 4.02 -14.17
N ASP A 19 9.09 4.36 -15.00
CA ASP A 19 10.41 3.78 -14.96
C ASP A 19 11.42 4.69 -14.30
N LYS A 20 11.04 5.89 -13.93
CA LYS A 20 12.02 6.88 -13.51
C LYS A 20 12.78 6.51 -12.25
N TYR A 21 12.23 5.66 -11.41
CA TYR A 21 12.88 5.31 -10.16
C TYR A 21 14.01 4.31 -10.34
N TYR A 22 14.03 3.58 -11.45
CA TYR A 22 15.07 2.59 -11.67
C TYR A 22 16.44 3.24 -11.80
N GLU A 23 16.50 4.47 -12.24
CA GLU A 23 17.77 5.11 -12.51
C GLU A 23 18.62 5.31 -11.27
N LYS A 24 17.99 5.44 -10.12
CA LYS A 24 18.71 5.67 -8.88
C LYS A 24 18.81 4.45 -8.01
N LEU A 25 18.44 3.29 -8.51
CA LEU A 25 18.44 2.06 -7.75
C LEU A 25 19.33 1.01 -8.40
N PRO A 26 19.79 0.04 -7.62
CA PRO A 26 20.55 -1.06 -8.20
C PRO A 26 19.75 -1.76 -9.29
N LEU A 27 20.46 -2.30 -10.26
CA LEU A 27 19.81 -2.89 -11.43
C LEU A 27 18.80 -4.00 -11.07
N MET A 28 19.05 -4.72 -9.99
CA MET A 28 18.16 -5.82 -9.61
C MET A 28 16.74 -5.37 -9.33
N TYR A 29 16.53 -4.10 -9.00
CA TYR A 29 15.19 -3.62 -8.70
C TYR A 29 14.29 -3.59 -9.91
N LYS A 30 14.90 -3.46 -11.11
CA LYS A 30 14.12 -3.47 -12.32
C LYS A 30 13.48 -4.84 -12.54
N GLY A 31 14.13 -5.89 -12.09
CA GLY A 31 13.56 -7.23 -12.19
C GLY A 31 12.68 -7.61 -11.02
N ARG A 32 12.69 -6.80 -9.97
CA ARG A 32 11.98 -7.16 -8.74
C ARG A 32 10.63 -6.47 -8.61
N TYR A 33 10.54 -5.20 -9.02
CA TYR A 33 9.31 -4.43 -8.82
C TYR A 33 8.89 -3.65 -10.06
N ILE A 34 7.59 -3.39 -10.16
CA ILE A 34 7.06 -2.38 -11.06
C ILE A 34 6.76 -1.18 -10.18
N PHE A 35 7.23 -0.02 -10.57
CA PHE A 35 7.06 1.19 -9.78
C PHE A 35 5.92 2.04 -10.31
N TYR A 36 5.18 2.65 -9.39
CA TYR A 36 4.09 3.53 -9.75
C TYR A 36 4.20 4.85 -9.00
N ASP A 37 3.84 5.95 -9.67
CA ASP A 37 3.62 7.21 -9.00
C ASP A 37 2.19 7.20 -8.52
N MET A 38 1.97 7.36 -7.24
CA MET A 38 0.63 7.33 -6.69
C MET A 38 0.33 8.62 -5.94
N GLN A 39 -0.92 9.05 -6.02
CA GLN A 39 -1.35 10.25 -5.33
C GLN A 39 -2.76 10.05 -4.82
N MET A 40 -3.01 10.44 -3.57
CA MET A 40 -4.29 10.30 -2.95
C MET A 40 -4.43 11.38 -1.91
N VAL A 41 -5.51 12.13 -1.92
CA VAL A 41 -5.77 13.19 -0.96
C VAL A 41 -4.65 14.19 -0.87
N GLY A 42 -4.03 14.50 -1.98
CA GLY A 42 -2.93 15.45 -1.97
C GLY A 42 -1.59 14.89 -1.53
N ALA A 43 -1.55 13.66 -1.06
CA ALA A 43 -0.29 13.02 -0.69
C ALA A 43 0.24 12.22 -1.87
N LYS A 44 1.55 12.24 -2.05
CA LYS A 44 2.19 11.48 -3.12
C LYS A 44 3.06 10.41 -2.51
N TRP A 45 3.09 9.25 -3.13
CA TRP A 45 3.93 8.16 -2.66
C TRP A 45 4.26 7.21 -3.81
N ILE A 46 5.20 6.31 -3.55
CA ILE A 46 5.66 5.38 -4.57
C ILE A 46 4.98 4.05 -4.34
N GLY A 47 4.39 3.48 -5.39
CA GLY A 47 3.82 2.14 -5.30
C GLY A 47 4.81 1.12 -5.84
N LEU A 48 4.96 0.00 -5.13
CA LEU A 48 5.87 -1.05 -5.53
C LEU A 48 5.09 -2.32 -5.72
N LYS A 49 4.98 -2.79 -6.94
CA LYS A 49 4.30 -4.04 -7.21
C LYS A 49 5.34 -5.12 -7.47
N PRO A 50 5.48 -6.11 -6.58
CA PRO A 50 6.47 -7.16 -6.78
C PRO A 50 6.16 -7.98 -8.03
N LYS A 51 7.17 -8.32 -8.78
CA LYS A 51 7.01 -9.13 -9.98
C LYS A 51 6.97 -10.62 -9.62
N TYR A 52 7.34 -10.97 -8.40
CA TYR A 52 7.29 -12.34 -7.92
C TYR A 52 7.22 -12.29 -6.39
N ASP A 53 7.16 -13.44 -5.74
CA ASP A 53 7.02 -13.45 -4.29
C ASP A 53 8.34 -13.07 -3.63
N ILE A 54 8.39 -11.88 -3.04
CA ILE A 54 9.59 -11.34 -2.44
C ILE A 54 9.63 -11.75 -0.96
N LYS A 55 10.78 -12.18 -0.49
CA LYS A 55 10.91 -12.57 0.91
C LYS A 55 10.81 -11.36 1.82
N LEU A 56 10.31 -11.59 3.02
CA LEU A 56 10.13 -10.50 3.97
C LEU A 56 11.42 -9.76 4.27
N VAL A 57 12.53 -10.48 4.37
CA VAL A 57 13.81 -9.83 4.66
C VAL A 57 14.18 -8.86 3.54
N ASP A 58 13.89 -9.22 2.31
CA ASP A 58 14.17 -8.34 1.18
C ASP A 58 13.21 -7.16 1.15
N ILE A 59 11.96 -7.38 1.52
CA ILE A 59 11.00 -6.30 1.61
C ILE A 59 11.47 -5.24 2.60
N ARG A 60 11.97 -5.68 3.75
CA ARG A 60 12.47 -4.74 4.75
C ARG A 60 13.64 -3.90 4.22
N VAL A 61 14.57 -4.55 3.57
CA VAL A 61 15.74 -3.87 3.02
C VAL A 61 15.31 -2.90 1.91
N ASP A 62 14.44 -3.37 1.03
CA ASP A 62 14.00 -2.57 -0.09
C ASP A 62 13.20 -1.35 0.38
N TYR A 63 12.35 -1.53 1.37
CA TYR A 63 11.57 -0.44 1.91
C TYR A 63 12.49 0.65 2.45
N LYS A 64 13.47 0.27 3.26
CA LYS A 64 14.37 1.24 3.85
C LYS A 64 15.19 1.98 2.79
N LEU A 65 15.67 1.26 1.81
CA LEU A 65 16.48 1.86 0.76
C LEU A 65 15.65 2.85 -0.08
N ILE A 66 14.46 2.46 -0.46
CA ILE A 66 13.64 3.31 -1.33
C ILE A 66 13.17 4.56 -0.59
N VAL A 67 12.74 4.42 0.64
CA VAL A 67 12.34 5.57 1.43
C VAL A 67 13.51 6.52 1.61
N LYS A 68 14.70 5.99 1.87
CA LYS A 68 15.86 6.83 2.07
C LYS A 68 16.31 7.50 0.77
N THR A 69 16.29 6.76 -0.33
CA THR A 69 16.78 7.27 -1.60
C THR A 69 15.88 8.37 -2.15
N PHE A 70 14.59 8.17 -2.11
CA PHE A 70 13.66 9.12 -2.71
C PHE A 70 12.98 10.04 -1.69
N LYS A 71 13.23 9.83 -0.41
CA LYS A 71 12.63 10.62 0.66
C LYS A 71 11.13 10.72 0.50
N SER A 72 10.53 9.58 0.22
CA SER A 72 9.10 9.51 -0.04
C SER A 72 8.56 8.24 0.60
N ASN A 73 7.30 8.24 0.96
CA ASN A 73 6.67 7.02 1.43
C ASN A 73 6.58 6.05 0.28
N CYS A 74 6.68 4.77 0.58
CA CYS A 74 6.46 3.77 -0.44
C CYS A 74 5.54 2.70 0.09
N VAL A 75 4.71 2.15 -0.77
CA VAL A 75 3.67 1.20 -0.40
C VAL A 75 3.80 -0.02 -1.29
N PHE A 76 3.76 -1.19 -0.67
CA PHE A 76 3.83 -2.43 -1.44
C PHE A 76 2.43 -2.81 -1.90
N LEU A 77 2.29 -3.14 -3.17
CA LEU A 77 1.00 -3.47 -3.76
C LEU A 77 0.97 -4.95 -4.07
N PHE A 78 0.12 -5.71 -3.37
CA PHE A 78 0.06 -7.15 -3.55
C PHE A 78 -1.28 -7.59 -4.08
N ASN A 79 -1.29 -8.68 -4.85
CA ASN A 79 -2.54 -9.36 -5.16
C ASN A 79 -2.88 -10.31 -4.03
N SER A 80 -1.88 -10.92 -3.43
CA SER A 80 -2.08 -11.77 -2.25
C SER A 80 -0.76 -11.87 -1.51
N VAL A 81 -0.84 -12.20 -0.23
CA VAL A 81 0.36 -12.32 0.59
C VAL A 81 -0.01 -13.19 1.77
N THR A 82 0.96 -13.89 2.35
CA THR A 82 0.67 -14.77 3.48
C THR A 82 0.30 -13.95 4.70
N PHE A 83 -0.44 -14.56 5.59
CA PHE A 83 -0.83 -13.89 6.82
C PHE A 83 0.39 -13.48 7.64
N TYR A 84 1.38 -14.35 7.72
CA TYR A 84 2.60 -14.05 8.48
C TYR A 84 3.29 -12.81 7.93
N LYS A 85 3.45 -12.73 6.62
CA LYS A 85 4.14 -11.59 6.01
C LYS A 85 3.35 -10.31 6.24
N LYS A 86 2.03 -10.38 6.10
CA LYS A 86 1.18 -9.23 6.30
C LYS A 86 1.28 -8.72 7.74
N GLU A 87 1.23 -9.63 8.70
CA GLU A 87 1.30 -9.23 10.10
C GLU A 87 2.63 -8.61 10.44
N LYS A 88 3.72 -9.16 9.90
CA LYS A 88 5.03 -8.60 10.18
C LYS A 88 5.21 -7.22 9.55
N MET A 89 4.69 -7.03 8.35
CA MET A 89 4.77 -5.71 7.72
C MET A 89 3.96 -4.70 8.52
N HIS A 90 2.79 -5.09 8.98
CA HIS A 90 1.96 -4.21 9.79
C HIS A 90 2.68 -3.86 11.09
N ASP A 91 3.27 -4.84 11.77
CA ASP A 91 3.97 -4.60 13.03
C ASP A 91 5.16 -3.66 12.84
N GLU A 92 5.77 -3.68 11.69
CA GLU A 92 6.95 -2.86 11.43
C GLU A 92 6.61 -1.53 10.75
N GLY A 93 5.34 -1.27 10.56
CA GLY A 93 4.92 0.00 9.96
C GLY A 93 5.20 0.12 8.48
N ILE A 94 5.36 -1.00 7.77
CA ILE A 94 5.60 -0.98 6.34
C ILE A 94 4.26 -0.92 5.61
N PRO A 95 3.98 0.15 4.88
CA PRO A 95 2.68 0.30 4.23
C PRO A 95 2.46 -0.73 3.13
N PHE A 96 1.23 -1.21 3.00
CA PHE A 96 0.90 -2.14 1.94
C PHE A 96 -0.57 -2.07 1.58
N VAL A 97 -0.89 -2.57 0.40
CA VAL A 97 -2.27 -2.74 -0.03
C VAL A 97 -2.37 -4.15 -0.60
N ILE A 98 -3.32 -4.93 -0.12
CA ILE A 98 -3.58 -6.26 -0.65
C ILE A 98 -4.92 -6.16 -1.35
N LYS A 99 -4.93 -6.33 -2.66
CA LYS A 99 -6.12 -6.11 -3.46
C LYS A 99 -7.31 -6.89 -2.90
N ASP A 100 -8.41 -6.18 -2.74
CA ASP A 100 -9.68 -6.73 -2.26
C ASP A 100 -9.63 -7.29 -0.83
N LYS A 101 -8.58 -7.01 -0.08
CA LYS A 101 -8.48 -7.52 1.28
C LYS A 101 -8.12 -6.49 2.32
N GLN A 102 -7.08 -5.75 2.14
CA GLN A 102 -6.64 -4.81 3.19
C GLN A 102 -5.83 -3.66 2.65
N ILE A 103 -5.99 -2.51 3.26
CA ILE A 103 -5.22 -1.32 2.97
C ILE A 103 -4.59 -0.86 4.28
N TYR A 104 -3.28 -0.67 4.29
CA TYR A 104 -2.57 -0.18 5.46
C TYR A 104 -1.65 0.95 5.03
N LEU A 105 -2.08 2.17 5.26
CA LEU A 105 -1.35 3.37 4.87
C LEU A 105 -1.15 4.25 6.10
N PRO A 106 -0.20 3.90 6.96
CA PRO A 106 -0.04 4.62 8.22
C PRO A 106 0.32 6.09 8.05
N PHE A 107 0.99 6.44 6.96
CA PHE A 107 1.33 7.83 6.73
C PHE A 107 0.10 8.68 6.40
N LEU A 108 -1.02 8.05 6.06
CA LEU A 108 -2.27 8.74 5.88
C LEU A 108 -3.21 8.43 7.05
N ALA A 109 -2.73 7.71 8.04
CA ALA A 109 -3.51 7.31 9.19
C ALA A 109 -4.74 6.48 8.81
N ILE A 110 -4.59 5.63 7.81
CA ILE A 110 -5.69 4.79 7.35
C ILE A 110 -5.36 3.32 7.50
N VAL A 111 -6.23 2.58 8.16
CA VAL A 111 -6.16 1.12 8.19
C VAL A 111 -7.56 0.65 7.83
N LEU A 112 -7.67 -0.11 6.76
CA LEU A 112 -8.95 -0.48 6.24
C LEU A 112 -8.96 -1.95 5.87
N SER A 113 -9.89 -2.72 6.37
CA SER A 113 -10.03 -4.13 6.06
C SER A 113 -11.42 -4.43 5.55
N SER A 114 -11.50 -5.38 4.64
CA SER A 114 -12.76 -5.79 4.08
C SER A 114 -13.07 -7.19 4.54
N TYR A 115 -14.32 -7.45 4.88
CA TYR A 115 -14.70 -8.77 5.32
C TYR A 115 -15.67 -9.42 4.37
N ARG A 116 -15.75 -8.93 3.17
CA ARG A 116 -16.78 -9.44 2.31
C ARG A 116 -16.65 -10.89 2.02
N GLU A 117 -15.50 -11.47 2.10
CA GLU A 117 -15.48 -12.84 1.78
C GLU A 117 -15.90 -13.69 2.93
N THR A 118 -16.17 -13.19 4.08
CA THR A 118 -16.67 -14.03 5.15
C THR A 118 -18.16 -14.02 5.18
N GLY A 119 -18.74 -13.26 4.35
CA GLY A 119 -20.18 -13.18 4.34
C GLY A 119 -20.72 -12.27 5.39
N ILE A 120 -19.95 -11.75 6.24
CA ILE A 120 -20.43 -10.98 7.25
C ILE A 120 -20.51 -9.64 6.73
N ARG A 121 -21.58 -8.95 7.01
CA ARG A 121 -21.75 -7.77 6.56
C ARG A 121 -20.70 -6.94 6.85
N PRO A 122 -20.10 -6.53 6.11
CA PRO A 122 -19.04 -5.77 6.30
C PRO A 122 -19.27 -4.47 6.67
N VAL A 123 -18.95 -4.12 7.56
CA VAL A 123 -19.05 -2.93 7.94
C VAL A 123 -17.74 -2.59 7.62
N SER A 124 -17.37 -1.92 6.75
CA SER A 124 -16.10 -1.64 6.45
C SER A 124 -15.49 -1.09 7.62
N LYS A 125 -14.40 -1.51 8.01
CA LYS A 125 -13.85 -1.03 9.12
C LYS A 125 -12.87 -0.05 8.81
N ILE A 126 -13.03 1.19 9.02
CA ILE A 126 -12.09 2.25 8.80
C ILE A 126 -11.62 2.76 10.12
N SER A 127 -10.35 2.70 10.35
CA SER A 127 -9.80 3.19 11.57
C SER A 127 -8.88 4.31 11.24
N PHE A 128 -9.12 5.50 11.79
CA PHE A 128 -8.23 6.58 11.56
C PHE A 128 -7.58 6.91 12.85
N LEU A 129 -6.35 7.26 12.82
CA LEU A 129 -5.71 7.59 14.03
C LEU A 129 -6.34 8.80 14.61
N THR A 130 -6.82 9.64 13.79
CA THR A 130 -7.39 10.79 14.31
C THR A 130 -8.80 10.66 14.41
N GLN A 131 -9.32 9.83 13.98
CA GLN A 131 -10.58 9.62 14.04
C GLN A 131 -11.64 10.36 13.94
N LYS A 132 -12.11 10.66 13.93
CA LYS A 132 -13.11 11.42 13.94
C LYS A 132 -13.87 11.51 12.87
N ASN A 133 -14.35 11.08 12.35
CA ASN A 133 -15.17 11.21 11.44
C ASN A 133 -14.79 11.62 10.37
N GLY A 134 -14.42 11.86 10.14
CA GLY A 134 -14.04 12.35 9.13
C GLY A 134 -14.19 11.91 7.89
N ILE A 135 -14.48 11.10 7.52
CA ILE A 135 -14.49 10.73 6.29
C ILE A 135 -15.67 10.71 5.72
N GLY A 136 -15.89 11.32 4.92
CA GLY A 136 -17.04 11.34 4.38
C GLY A 136 -17.59 10.22 3.77
N CYS A 137 -17.08 9.28 3.60
CA CYS A 137 -17.65 8.28 2.93
C CYS A 137 -18.44 7.44 3.73
N ASN A 138 -18.84 7.75 4.62
CA ASN A 138 -19.41 6.97 5.47
C ASN A 138 -20.49 6.38 5.04
N ILE A 139 -20.94 6.32 4.53
CA ILE A 139 -21.98 5.75 4.14
C ILE A 139 -22.48 4.84 4.78
#